data_af9280300973eb5af495cf107d3cf116
#
_entry.id   af9280300973eb5af495cf107d3cf116
#
_cell.length_a   1.000
_cell.length_b   1.000
_cell.length_c   1.000
_cell.angle_alpha   90.00
_cell.angle_beta   90.00
_cell.angle_gamma   90.00
#
_symmetry.space_group_name_H-M   'P 1'
#
loop_
_entity.id
_entity.type
_entity.pdbx_description
1 polymer ?
#
loop_
_entity_poly.entity_id
_entity_poly.type
_entity_poly.pdbx_seq_one_letter_code
_entity_poly.pdbx_strand_id
1 'polypeptide(L)'
;MLLVAPLVAQRASPVERQLLAAGLWAEARYNYAYWDAVRANWDSAFAATVTATQARPAPTDLQYFHRLRRWGALLNDGQLEILPPSSIANRIARPPLELRSIERRPFIMDYAVNDEMRVARPERLAEVLAVQGVPAAQWIRDSVLPEVSAANDASRWERAVVRMLEGERGTALLLVLRLPGGVERGASLTRSVPLAARWPLEPHPLEVDTLPDGAIWVRVTSFVDPNVVSQFDRAIGAAVREGPRHRGLIVDLREATWTVDGRDNSYALLSRLIERPFLSARQRMPLYRPDSTSLWVSTPSGMIWPPPTHEHAAYTGPVAVLMSPRTAGPAEDFLVAFQAGGRGPTFGESSAGSTGQTDGGCRVAGSCG
;
A
#
# COMPACT_ATOMS: atom_id res chain seq x y z
N MET A 1 26.18 -17.20 1.12
CA MET A 1 25.57 -18.40 0.52
C MET A 1 24.75 -19.09 1.63
N LEU A 2 23.50 -18.68 1.79
CA LEU A 2 22.59 -19.27 2.79
C LEU A 2 21.87 -20.43 2.13
N LEU A 3 22.18 -21.65 2.56
CA LEU A 3 21.44 -22.86 2.22
C LEU A 3 20.05 -22.77 2.85
N VAL A 4 19.06 -22.40 2.05
CA VAL A 4 17.65 -22.66 2.38
C VAL A 4 17.40 -24.12 2.04
N ALA A 5 17.42 -24.97 3.05
CA ALA A 5 16.91 -26.34 2.90
C ALA A 5 15.44 -26.25 2.45
N PRO A 6 14.99 -27.03 1.45
CA PRO A 6 13.59 -27.10 1.11
C PRO A 6 12.87 -27.76 2.29
N LEU A 7 12.17 -26.97 3.12
CA LEU A 7 11.20 -27.53 4.03
C LEU A 7 10.10 -28.15 3.15
N VAL A 8 10.13 -29.46 3.02
CA VAL A 8 9.00 -30.28 2.63
C VAL A 8 7.80 -29.74 3.41
N ALA A 9 6.64 -29.62 2.76
CA ALA A 9 5.43 -28.99 3.27
C ALA A 9 4.92 -29.65 4.57
N GLN A 10 5.66 -29.49 5.64
CA GLN A 10 5.32 -29.97 6.96
C GLN A 10 4.41 -28.93 7.60
N ARG A 11 3.25 -29.34 8.02
CA ARG A 11 2.27 -28.50 8.74
C ARG A 11 2.93 -27.95 9.99
N ALA A 12 2.86 -26.64 10.21
CA ALA A 12 3.41 -26.03 11.41
C ALA A 12 2.82 -26.67 12.67
N SER A 13 3.67 -27.05 13.59
CA SER A 13 3.27 -27.64 14.86
C SER A 13 2.49 -26.62 15.72
N PRO A 14 1.68 -27.07 16.70
CA PRO A 14 1.03 -26.15 17.64
C PRO A 14 2.01 -25.21 18.34
N VAL A 15 3.21 -25.69 18.68
CA VAL A 15 4.26 -24.88 19.35
C VAL A 15 4.79 -23.80 18.42
N GLU A 16 5.11 -24.13 17.17
CA GLU A 16 5.56 -23.14 16.18
C GLU A 16 4.50 -22.05 15.97
N ARG A 17 3.22 -22.43 15.91
CA ARG A 17 2.13 -21.46 15.79
C ARG A 17 1.99 -20.55 17.01
N GLN A 18 2.21 -21.10 18.22
CA GLN A 18 2.21 -20.32 19.46
C GLN A 18 3.37 -19.34 19.49
N LEU A 19 4.57 -19.77 19.04
CA LEU A 19 5.74 -18.88 18.92
C LEU A 19 5.50 -17.76 17.90
N LEU A 20 4.86 -18.05 16.76
CA LEU A 20 4.46 -17.02 15.79
C LEU A 20 3.48 -16.02 16.41
N ALA A 21 2.48 -16.49 17.16
CA ALA A 21 1.55 -15.61 17.86
C ALA A 21 2.26 -14.75 18.92
N ALA A 22 3.16 -15.35 19.71
CA ALA A 22 3.92 -14.62 20.73
C ALA A 22 4.84 -13.56 20.11
N GLY A 23 5.49 -13.89 18.97
CA GLY A 23 6.30 -12.95 18.21
C GLY A 23 5.48 -11.77 17.69
N LEU A 24 4.32 -12.00 17.06
CA LEU A 24 3.44 -10.95 16.60
C LEU A 24 2.92 -10.07 17.77
N TRP A 25 2.58 -10.71 18.90
CA TRP A 25 2.15 -9.98 20.10
C TRP A 25 3.25 -9.05 20.60
N ALA A 26 4.48 -9.58 20.75
CA ALA A 26 5.62 -8.85 21.27
C ALA A 26 6.04 -7.72 20.31
N GLU A 27 6.15 -8.03 19.02
CA GLU A 27 6.50 -7.05 18.01
C GLU A 27 5.55 -5.84 18.03
N ALA A 28 4.25 -6.09 18.00
CA ALA A 28 3.28 -5.01 18.10
C ALA A 28 3.35 -4.30 19.46
N ARG A 29 3.44 -5.05 20.56
CA ARG A 29 3.43 -4.49 21.92
C ARG A 29 4.57 -3.51 22.15
N TYR A 30 5.76 -3.80 21.62
CA TYR A 30 6.95 -3.00 21.85
C TYR A 30 7.26 -2.00 20.74
N ASN A 31 6.86 -2.26 19.50
CA ASN A 31 7.25 -1.44 18.36
C ASN A 31 6.12 -0.56 17.80
N TYR A 32 4.85 -0.83 18.16
CA TYR A 32 3.76 -0.01 17.68
C TYR A 32 3.59 1.26 18.54
N ALA A 33 3.65 2.43 17.89
CA ALA A 33 3.66 3.72 18.60
C ALA A 33 2.27 4.34 18.83
N TYR A 34 1.17 3.74 18.31
CA TYR A 34 -0.17 4.33 18.33
C TYR A 34 -1.18 3.52 19.14
N TRP A 35 -0.74 2.95 20.28
CA TRP A 35 -1.60 2.16 21.16
C TRP A 35 -2.82 2.91 21.69
N ASP A 36 -2.74 4.23 21.81
CA ASP A 36 -3.86 5.09 22.20
C ASP A 36 -4.99 5.14 21.16
N ALA A 37 -4.70 4.79 19.89
CA ALA A 37 -5.68 4.68 18.81
C ALA A 37 -6.30 3.28 18.69
N VAL A 38 -5.70 2.25 19.31
CA VAL A 38 -6.18 0.87 19.23
C VAL A 38 -7.36 0.68 20.19
N ARG A 39 -8.53 0.37 19.62
CA ARG A 39 -9.76 0.11 20.38
C ARG A 39 -9.93 -1.35 20.79
N ALA A 40 -9.30 -2.26 20.06
CA ALA A 40 -9.41 -3.69 20.30
C ALA A 40 -8.53 -4.13 21.48
N ASN A 41 -8.98 -5.15 22.22
CA ASN A 41 -8.15 -5.75 23.26
C ASN A 41 -7.14 -6.72 22.60
N TRP A 42 -5.89 -6.23 22.48
CA TRP A 42 -4.79 -6.95 21.82
C TRP A 42 -4.43 -8.26 22.53
N ASP A 43 -4.43 -8.24 23.87
CA ASP A 43 -4.10 -9.41 24.69
C ASP A 43 -5.18 -10.49 24.60
N SER A 44 -6.45 -10.08 24.58
CA SER A 44 -7.55 -11.03 24.36
C SER A 44 -7.49 -11.69 22.99
N ALA A 45 -7.13 -10.94 21.95
CA ALA A 45 -6.95 -11.47 20.60
C ALA A 45 -5.75 -12.43 20.51
N PHE A 46 -4.66 -12.15 21.25
CA PHE A 46 -3.54 -13.06 21.43
C PHE A 46 -3.99 -14.38 22.09
N ALA A 47 -4.64 -14.30 23.24
CA ALA A 47 -5.14 -15.47 23.97
C ALA A 47 -6.06 -16.34 23.10
N ALA A 48 -6.99 -15.71 22.35
CA ALA A 48 -7.87 -16.42 21.42
C ALA A 48 -7.10 -17.10 20.28
N THR A 49 -6.02 -16.46 19.80
CA THR A 49 -5.18 -17.01 18.73
C THR A 49 -4.36 -18.21 19.23
N VAL A 50 -3.80 -18.14 20.43
CA VAL A 50 -3.08 -19.25 21.07
C VAL A 50 -4.04 -20.43 21.33
N THR A 51 -5.21 -20.17 21.91
CA THR A 51 -6.21 -21.21 22.18
C THR A 51 -6.63 -21.93 20.88
N ALA A 52 -6.77 -21.21 19.78
CA ALA A 52 -7.13 -21.81 18.50
C ALA A 52 -6.08 -22.81 17.96
N THR A 53 -4.82 -22.74 18.40
CA THR A 53 -3.80 -23.73 18.01
C THR A 53 -4.06 -25.12 18.60
N GLN A 54 -4.85 -25.17 19.68
CA GLN A 54 -5.22 -26.39 20.41
C GLN A 54 -6.56 -26.97 19.95
N ALA A 55 -7.27 -26.32 19.04
CA ALA A 55 -8.56 -26.77 18.55
C ALA A 55 -8.48 -28.14 17.86
N ARG A 56 -9.57 -28.90 17.93
CA ARG A 56 -9.70 -30.20 17.24
C ARG A 56 -10.96 -30.19 16.37
N PRO A 57 -10.84 -30.34 15.04
CA PRO A 57 -9.59 -30.49 14.29
C PRO A 57 -8.72 -29.23 14.33
N ALA A 58 -7.38 -29.41 14.32
CA ALA A 58 -6.46 -28.31 14.31
C ALA A 58 -6.60 -27.51 13.00
N PRO A 59 -6.52 -26.16 13.02
CA PRO A 59 -6.62 -25.35 11.83
C PRO A 59 -5.50 -25.70 10.82
N THR A 60 -5.77 -25.56 9.53
CA THR A 60 -4.71 -25.62 8.51
C THR A 60 -3.77 -24.42 8.63
N ASP A 61 -2.57 -24.48 8.02
CA ASP A 61 -1.66 -23.34 8.03
C ASP A 61 -2.27 -22.11 7.35
N LEU A 62 -3.05 -22.32 6.28
CA LEU A 62 -3.78 -21.26 5.61
C LEU A 62 -4.84 -20.62 6.52
N GLN A 63 -5.64 -21.42 7.23
CA GLN A 63 -6.62 -20.91 8.20
C GLN A 63 -5.94 -20.15 9.35
N TYR A 64 -4.78 -20.62 9.80
CA TYR A 64 -4.01 -19.96 10.84
C TYR A 64 -3.43 -18.64 10.34
N PHE A 65 -2.92 -18.59 9.11
CA PHE A 65 -2.47 -17.36 8.46
C PHE A 65 -3.58 -16.31 8.35
N HIS A 66 -4.78 -16.69 7.91
CA HIS A 66 -5.94 -15.80 7.88
C HIS A 66 -6.31 -15.28 9.29
N ARG A 67 -6.16 -16.11 10.32
CA ARG A 67 -6.38 -15.67 11.71
C ARG A 67 -5.37 -14.61 12.13
N LEU A 68 -4.08 -14.78 11.80
CA LEU A 68 -3.04 -13.78 12.09
C LEU A 68 -3.33 -12.46 11.36
N ARG A 69 -3.75 -12.52 10.09
CA ARG A 69 -4.16 -11.32 9.33
C ARG A 69 -5.33 -10.58 10.03
N ARG A 70 -6.36 -11.29 10.44
CA ARG A 70 -7.50 -10.70 11.18
C ARG A 70 -7.07 -10.06 12.48
N TRP A 71 -6.16 -10.70 13.18
CA TRP A 71 -5.61 -10.15 14.41
C TRP A 71 -4.78 -8.90 14.14
N GLY A 72 -3.83 -8.94 13.21
CA GLY A 72 -3.05 -7.77 12.82
C GLY A 72 -3.92 -6.60 12.37
N ALA A 73 -5.01 -6.86 11.64
CA ALA A 73 -5.94 -5.83 11.18
C ALA A 73 -6.57 -5.00 12.30
N LEU A 74 -6.57 -5.49 13.55
CA LEU A 74 -7.08 -4.76 14.72
C LEU A 74 -6.26 -3.50 15.07
N LEU A 75 -5.01 -3.42 14.62
CA LEU A 75 -4.17 -2.24 14.84
C LEU A 75 -4.58 -1.05 13.97
N ASN A 76 -5.31 -1.29 12.88
CA ASN A 76 -5.69 -0.27 11.90
C ASN A 76 -4.48 0.55 11.39
N ASP A 77 -3.36 -0.12 11.19
CA ASP A 77 -2.12 0.48 10.71
C ASP A 77 -1.94 0.26 9.21
N GLY A 78 -1.68 1.36 8.47
CA GLY A 78 -1.46 1.31 7.03
C GLY A 78 -0.12 0.68 6.63
N GLN A 79 0.81 0.50 7.55
CA GLN A 79 2.13 -0.10 7.30
C GLN A 79 2.24 -1.53 7.79
N LEU A 80 1.27 -1.99 8.60
CA LEU A 80 1.27 -3.38 9.03
C LEU A 80 0.84 -4.32 7.91
N GLU A 81 1.70 -5.26 7.58
CA GLU A 81 1.38 -6.37 6.70
C GLU A 81 1.88 -7.69 7.29
N ILE A 82 1.01 -8.69 7.33
CA ILE A 82 1.38 -10.05 7.71
C ILE A 82 1.60 -10.84 6.43
N LEU A 83 2.88 -11.06 6.11
CA LEU A 83 3.29 -11.79 4.92
C LEU A 83 3.23 -13.31 5.16
N PRO A 84 2.71 -14.08 4.22
CA PRO A 84 2.72 -15.53 4.31
C PRO A 84 4.13 -16.08 4.04
N PRO A 85 4.55 -17.19 4.71
CA PRO A 85 5.73 -17.91 4.29
C PRO A 85 5.54 -18.45 2.87
N SER A 86 6.64 -18.73 2.16
CA SER A 86 6.62 -19.15 0.75
C SER A 86 5.71 -20.35 0.48
N SER A 87 5.62 -21.29 1.43
CA SER A 87 4.73 -22.46 1.34
C SER A 87 3.24 -22.09 1.26
N ILE A 88 2.82 -20.99 1.90
CA ILE A 88 1.46 -20.46 1.86
C ILE A 88 1.30 -19.49 0.70
N ALA A 89 2.29 -18.61 0.46
CA ALA A 89 2.27 -17.63 -0.62
C ALA A 89 2.07 -18.27 -2.01
N ASN A 90 2.60 -19.47 -2.21
CA ASN A 90 2.42 -20.24 -3.44
C ASN A 90 1.04 -20.91 -3.56
N ARG A 91 0.30 -21.04 -2.46
CA ARG A 91 -1.04 -21.65 -2.41
C ARG A 91 -2.15 -20.62 -2.53
N ILE A 92 -1.88 -19.38 -2.21
CA ILE A 92 -2.82 -18.27 -2.40
C ILE A 92 -2.52 -17.63 -3.76
N ALA A 93 -3.55 -17.43 -4.56
CA ALA A 93 -3.44 -16.83 -5.87
C ALA A 93 -4.64 -15.94 -6.17
N ARG A 94 -4.51 -15.12 -7.19
CA ARG A 94 -5.57 -14.30 -7.77
C ARG A 94 -5.65 -14.52 -9.28
N PRO A 95 -6.76 -14.19 -9.93
CA PRO A 95 -6.78 -14.04 -11.39
C PRO A 95 -5.78 -12.99 -11.83
N PRO A 96 -5.27 -13.05 -13.07
CA PRO A 96 -4.36 -12.04 -13.60
C PRO A 96 -5.09 -10.75 -13.98
N LEU A 97 -5.79 -10.16 -13.02
CA LEU A 97 -6.47 -8.88 -13.09
C LEU A 97 -5.86 -7.89 -12.10
N GLU A 98 -5.70 -6.66 -12.53
CA GLU A 98 -5.36 -5.54 -11.68
C GLU A 98 -6.64 -4.78 -11.33
N LEU A 99 -6.95 -4.70 -10.03
CA LEU A 99 -8.14 -4.04 -9.53
C LEU A 99 -7.78 -2.75 -8.78
N ARG A 100 -8.67 -1.75 -8.89
CA ARG A 100 -8.65 -0.52 -8.11
C ARG A 100 -10.03 -0.16 -7.61
N SER A 101 -10.07 0.51 -6.49
CA SER A 101 -11.28 1.16 -6.01
C SER A 101 -11.40 2.54 -6.63
N ILE A 102 -12.55 2.83 -7.21
CA ILE A 102 -12.94 4.18 -7.61
C ILE A 102 -14.29 4.44 -6.94
N GLU A 103 -14.34 5.40 -6.03
CA GLU A 103 -15.56 5.70 -5.25
C GLU A 103 -16.14 4.46 -4.56
N ARG A 104 -15.28 3.65 -3.95
CA ARG A 104 -15.62 2.38 -3.28
C ARG A 104 -16.21 1.30 -4.20
N ARG A 105 -16.04 1.42 -5.51
CA ARG A 105 -16.47 0.44 -6.50
C ARG A 105 -15.23 -0.24 -7.11
N PRO A 106 -15.21 -1.58 -7.25
CA PRO A 106 -14.06 -2.30 -7.78
C PRO A 106 -14.05 -2.28 -9.31
N PHE A 107 -13.00 -1.74 -9.90
CA PHE A 107 -12.78 -1.67 -11.34
C PHE A 107 -11.55 -2.46 -11.77
N ILE A 108 -11.63 -3.07 -12.96
CA ILE A 108 -10.50 -3.71 -13.64
C ILE A 108 -9.71 -2.62 -14.36
N MET A 109 -8.47 -2.39 -13.93
CA MET A 109 -7.58 -1.42 -14.56
C MET A 109 -6.73 -2.04 -15.64
N ASP A 110 -6.24 -3.26 -15.40
CA ASP A 110 -5.46 -4.00 -16.37
C ASP A 110 -5.57 -5.52 -16.15
N TYR A 111 -5.07 -6.30 -17.10
CA TYR A 111 -5.03 -7.75 -17.05
C TYR A 111 -3.87 -8.31 -17.89
N ALA A 112 -3.37 -9.49 -17.50
CA ALA A 112 -2.35 -10.16 -18.28
C ALA A 112 -2.90 -10.69 -19.61
N VAL A 113 -2.10 -10.60 -20.66
CA VAL A 113 -2.47 -11.13 -21.98
C VAL A 113 -2.15 -12.62 -22.02
N ASN A 114 -3.16 -13.46 -21.83
CA ASN A 114 -3.07 -14.92 -21.93
C ASN A 114 -4.35 -15.51 -22.56
N ASP A 115 -4.38 -16.82 -22.79
CA ASP A 115 -5.51 -17.46 -23.47
C ASP A 115 -6.81 -17.39 -22.65
N GLU A 116 -6.73 -17.52 -21.33
CA GLU A 116 -7.88 -17.37 -20.44
C GLU A 116 -8.50 -15.98 -20.57
N MET A 117 -7.67 -14.93 -20.57
CA MET A 117 -8.14 -13.55 -20.72
C MET A 117 -8.69 -13.26 -22.11
N ARG A 118 -8.15 -13.90 -23.16
CA ARG A 118 -8.72 -13.81 -24.53
C ARG A 118 -10.13 -14.38 -24.60
N VAL A 119 -10.40 -15.46 -23.84
CA VAL A 119 -11.74 -16.08 -23.77
C VAL A 119 -12.66 -15.27 -22.86
N ALA A 120 -12.22 -14.92 -21.65
CA ALA A 120 -13.00 -14.17 -20.67
C ALA A 120 -13.28 -12.72 -21.12
N ARG A 121 -12.37 -12.15 -21.93
CA ARG A 121 -12.45 -10.77 -22.46
C ARG A 121 -12.81 -9.74 -21.38
N PRO A 122 -12.10 -9.69 -20.23
CA PRO A 122 -12.30 -8.59 -19.32
C PRO A 122 -11.94 -7.29 -20.04
N GLU A 123 -12.70 -6.23 -19.78
CA GLU A 123 -12.41 -4.92 -20.36
C GLU A 123 -11.80 -4.03 -19.27
N ARG A 124 -10.84 -3.18 -19.66
CA ARG A 124 -10.38 -2.12 -18.78
C ARG A 124 -11.55 -1.21 -18.41
N LEU A 125 -11.59 -0.75 -17.17
CA LEU A 125 -12.67 0.02 -16.57
C LEU A 125 -14.01 -0.73 -16.44
N ALA A 126 -14.03 -2.06 -16.63
CA ALA A 126 -15.18 -2.85 -16.23
C ALA A 126 -15.30 -2.90 -14.70
N GLU A 127 -16.50 -2.69 -14.19
CA GLU A 127 -16.83 -2.80 -12.76
C GLU A 127 -17.11 -4.24 -12.38
N VAL A 128 -16.58 -4.72 -11.26
CA VAL A 128 -16.93 -6.01 -10.69
C VAL A 128 -18.17 -5.86 -9.82
N LEU A 129 -19.31 -6.37 -10.28
CA LEU A 129 -20.60 -6.27 -9.57
C LEU A 129 -20.81 -7.37 -8.55
N ALA A 130 -20.35 -8.59 -8.84
CA ALA A 130 -20.52 -9.73 -7.96
C ALA A 130 -19.36 -10.71 -8.09
N VAL A 131 -19.07 -11.43 -7.00
CA VAL A 131 -18.10 -12.49 -6.87
C VAL A 131 -18.79 -13.71 -6.31
N GLN A 132 -18.74 -14.86 -7.02
CA GLN A 132 -19.39 -16.11 -6.61
C GLN A 132 -20.90 -15.94 -6.28
N GLY A 133 -21.60 -15.08 -7.03
CA GLY A 133 -23.01 -14.79 -6.82
C GLY A 133 -23.30 -13.82 -5.66
N VAL A 134 -22.28 -13.37 -4.91
CA VAL A 134 -22.44 -12.40 -3.83
C VAL A 134 -22.12 -11.00 -4.36
N PRO A 135 -22.93 -9.96 -4.09
CA PRO A 135 -22.59 -8.59 -4.48
C PRO A 135 -21.20 -8.17 -4.03
N ALA A 136 -20.42 -7.53 -4.89
CA ALA A 136 -19.01 -7.24 -4.64
C ALA A 136 -18.78 -6.44 -3.33
N ALA A 137 -19.62 -5.46 -3.05
CA ALA A 137 -19.53 -4.68 -1.81
C ALA A 137 -19.79 -5.53 -0.55
N GLN A 138 -20.69 -6.49 -0.62
CA GLN A 138 -20.94 -7.44 0.47
C GLN A 138 -19.77 -8.42 0.60
N TRP A 139 -19.30 -8.99 -0.51
CA TRP A 139 -18.12 -9.87 -0.53
C TRP A 139 -16.91 -9.22 0.11
N ILE A 140 -16.64 -7.95 -0.23
CA ILE A 140 -15.54 -7.17 0.34
C ILE A 140 -15.73 -7.02 1.85
N ARG A 141 -16.92 -6.58 2.30
CA ARG A 141 -17.19 -6.36 3.75
C ARG A 141 -17.06 -7.63 4.58
N ASP A 142 -17.62 -8.73 4.10
CA ASP A 142 -17.77 -9.93 4.91
C ASP A 142 -16.54 -10.83 4.86
N SER A 143 -15.84 -10.86 3.71
CA SER A 143 -14.76 -11.82 3.46
C SER A 143 -13.35 -11.20 3.46
N VAL A 144 -13.21 -9.91 3.12
CA VAL A 144 -11.89 -9.30 2.86
C VAL A 144 -11.52 -8.26 3.91
N LEU A 145 -12.38 -7.29 4.18
CA LEU A 145 -12.11 -6.19 5.14
C LEU A 145 -11.67 -6.67 6.53
N PRO A 146 -12.17 -7.79 7.09
CA PRO A 146 -11.69 -8.27 8.39
C PRO A 146 -10.20 -8.60 8.43
N GLU A 147 -9.55 -8.80 7.28
CA GLU A 147 -8.13 -9.15 7.16
C GLU A 147 -7.25 -8.00 6.67
N VAL A 148 -7.82 -6.81 6.51
CA VAL A 148 -7.12 -5.64 5.98
C VAL A 148 -6.84 -4.64 7.08
N SER A 149 -5.56 -4.38 7.33
CA SER A 149 -5.08 -3.27 8.17
C SER A 149 -4.89 -2.03 7.31
N ALA A 150 -5.38 -0.88 7.77
CA ALA A 150 -5.19 0.42 7.11
C ALA A 150 -5.51 1.55 8.10
N ALA A 151 -4.90 2.72 7.93
CA ALA A 151 -5.06 3.85 8.83
C ALA A 151 -6.38 4.61 8.64
N ASN A 152 -7.03 4.46 7.48
CA ASN A 152 -8.34 5.06 7.20
C ASN A 152 -9.21 4.17 6.31
N ASP A 153 -10.51 4.52 6.23
CA ASP A 153 -11.50 3.72 5.50
C ASP A 153 -11.26 3.69 3.99
N ALA A 154 -10.78 4.77 3.38
CA ALA A 154 -10.53 4.83 1.95
C ALA A 154 -9.41 3.86 1.55
N SER A 155 -8.28 3.92 2.25
CA SER A 155 -7.16 2.99 2.04
C SER A 155 -7.53 1.55 2.38
N ARG A 156 -8.32 1.34 3.45
CA ARG A 156 -8.80 0.00 3.82
C ARG A 156 -9.64 -0.62 2.71
N TRP A 157 -10.54 0.18 2.12
CA TRP A 157 -11.38 -0.28 1.03
C TRP A 157 -10.57 -0.55 -0.24
N GLU A 158 -9.65 0.34 -0.63
CA GLU A 158 -8.74 0.14 -1.77
C GLU A 158 -7.95 -1.16 -1.63
N ARG A 159 -7.30 -1.38 -0.48
CA ARG A 159 -6.56 -2.61 -0.19
C ARG A 159 -7.44 -3.85 -0.24
N ALA A 160 -8.68 -3.73 0.23
CA ALA A 160 -9.64 -4.84 0.16
C ALA A 160 -10.04 -5.14 -1.29
N VAL A 161 -10.25 -4.12 -2.13
CA VAL A 161 -10.54 -4.29 -3.56
C VAL A 161 -9.38 -5.00 -4.27
N VAL A 162 -8.13 -4.57 -4.04
CA VAL A 162 -6.95 -5.22 -4.63
C VAL A 162 -6.87 -6.70 -4.27
N ARG A 163 -7.33 -7.08 -3.08
CA ARG A 163 -7.23 -8.45 -2.54
C ARG A 163 -8.52 -9.27 -2.68
N MET A 164 -9.62 -8.69 -3.14
CA MET A 164 -10.94 -9.33 -3.10
C MET A 164 -11.06 -10.63 -3.90
N LEU A 165 -10.16 -10.86 -4.85
CA LEU A 165 -10.14 -12.06 -5.67
C LEU A 165 -9.09 -13.09 -5.23
N GLU A 166 -8.35 -12.85 -4.15
CA GLU A 166 -7.43 -13.83 -3.56
C GLU A 166 -8.17 -15.07 -3.09
N GLY A 167 -7.51 -16.22 -3.19
CA GLY A 167 -8.02 -17.48 -2.69
C GLY A 167 -7.11 -18.65 -3.04
N GLU A 168 -7.56 -19.87 -2.88
CA GLU A 168 -6.76 -21.05 -3.15
C GLU A 168 -6.41 -21.16 -4.64
N ARG A 169 -5.11 -21.36 -4.91
CA ARG A 169 -4.58 -21.46 -6.26
C ARG A 169 -5.24 -22.57 -7.07
N GLY A 170 -5.54 -22.30 -8.33
CA GLY A 170 -6.18 -23.24 -9.25
C GLY A 170 -7.71 -23.31 -9.11
N THR A 171 -8.31 -22.60 -8.16
CA THR A 171 -9.77 -22.56 -8.02
C THR A 171 -10.41 -21.61 -9.02
N ALA A 172 -11.56 -21.99 -9.53
CA ALA A 172 -12.38 -21.15 -10.40
C ALA A 172 -13.07 -20.03 -9.60
N LEU A 173 -13.25 -18.91 -10.25
CA LEU A 173 -13.89 -17.71 -9.72
C LEU A 173 -14.93 -17.19 -10.71
N LEU A 174 -16.17 -17.09 -10.30
CA LEU A 174 -17.25 -16.53 -11.10
C LEU A 174 -17.44 -15.06 -10.77
N LEU A 175 -17.38 -14.21 -11.77
CA LEU A 175 -17.59 -12.77 -11.67
C LEU A 175 -18.79 -12.34 -12.49
N VAL A 176 -19.48 -11.30 -12.04
CA VAL A 176 -20.39 -10.50 -12.87
C VAL A 176 -19.73 -9.15 -13.06
N LEU A 177 -19.53 -8.78 -14.32
CA LEU A 177 -18.86 -7.55 -14.73
C LEU A 177 -19.86 -6.61 -15.41
N ARG A 178 -19.78 -5.31 -15.12
CA ARG A 178 -20.42 -4.26 -15.92
C ARG A 178 -19.36 -3.61 -16.79
N LEU A 179 -19.47 -3.77 -18.10
CA LEU A 179 -18.54 -3.20 -19.07
C LEU A 179 -18.73 -1.68 -19.17
N PRO A 180 -17.75 -0.92 -19.71
CA PRO A 180 -17.88 0.54 -19.88
C PRO A 180 -19.11 0.97 -20.65
N GLY A 181 -19.60 0.15 -21.58
CA GLY A 181 -20.85 0.37 -22.31
C GLY A 181 -22.15 0.06 -21.53
N GLY A 182 -22.05 -0.31 -20.23
CA GLY A 182 -23.19 -0.63 -19.37
C GLY A 182 -23.72 -2.06 -19.48
N VAL A 183 -23.17 -2.86 -20.39
CA VAL A 183 -23.57 -4.29 -20.56
C VAL A 183 -23.03 -5.12 -19.40
N GLU A 184 -23.87 -5.94 -18.80
CA GLU A 184 -23.47 -6.90 -17.78
C GLU A 184 -23.13 -8.25 -18.41
N ARG A 185 -22.02 -8.85 -17.93
CA ARG A 185 -21.50 -10.12 -18.44
C ARG A 185 -20.92 -10.96 -17.33
N GLY A 186 -21.21 -12.26 -17.34
CA GLY A 186 -20.51 -13.25 -16.52
C GLY A 186 -19.12 -13.55 -17.07
N ALA A 187 -18.15 -13.74 -16.19
CA ALA A 187 -16.82 -14.20 -16.51
C ALA A 187 -16.39 -15.29 -15.51
N SER A 188 -15.78 -16.35 -16.02
CA SER A 188 -15.17 -17.40 -15.20
C SER A 188 -13.66 -17.29 -15.36
N LEU A 189 -12.95 -17.12 -14.24
CA LEU A 189 -11.50 -16.94 -14.19
C LEU A 189 -10.89 -17.92 -13.20
N THR A 190 -9.63 -18.27 -13.42
CA THR A 190 -8.87 -19.11 -12.50
C THR A 190 -7.92 -18.27 -11.64
N ARG A 191 -7.81 -18.58 -10.37
CA ARG A 191 -6.75 -18.03 -9.50
C ARG A 191 -5.40 -18.64 -9.89
N SER A 192 -4.75 -18.05 -10.89
CA SER A 192 -3.54 -18.59 -11.51
C SER A 192 -2.25 -17.90 -11.08
N VAL A 193 -2.33 -16.62 -10.65
CA VAL A 193 -1.17 -15.81 -10.27
C VAL A 193 -0.96 -15.90 -8.75
N PRO A 194 0.07 -16.63 -8.26
CA PRO A 194 0.34 -16.73 -6.83
C PRO A 194 0.78 -15.38 -6.24
N LEU A 195 0.57 -15.19 -4.94
CA LEU A 195 0.99 -13.96 -4.25
C LEU A 195 2.51 -13.72 -4.34
N ALA A 196 3.30 -14.79 -4.44
CA ALA A 196 4.75 -14.69 -4.62
C ALA A 196 5.17 -14.19 -6.01
N ALA A 197 4.26 -14.14 -6.99
CA ALA A 197 4.58 -13.68 -8.34
C ALA A 197 4.65 -12.15 -8.41
N ARG A 198 5.66 -11.64 -9.12
CA ARG A 198 5.79 -10.22 -9.45
C ARG A 198 4.91 -9.87 -10.65
N TRP A 199 3.64 -9.69 -10.40
CA TRP A 199 2.69 -9.21 -11.40
C TRP A 199 1.59 -8.38 -10.72
N PRO A 200 1.16 -7.23 -11.27
CA PRO A 200 1.73 -6.56 -12.45
C PRO A 200 3.19 -6.14 -12.23
N LEU A 201 3.89 -5.81 -13.31
CA LEU A 201 5.24 -5.25 -13.22
C LEU A 201 5.18 -3.89 -12.53
N GLU A 202 6.22 -3.57 -11.75
CA GLU A 202 6.33 -2.26 -11.13
C GLU A 202 6.39 -1.18 -12.21
N PRO A 203 5.60 -0.10 -12.08
CA PRO A 203 5.67 1.02 -13.01
C PRO A 203 7.04 1.73 -12.91
N HIS A 204 7.38 2.50 -13.93
CA HIS A 204 8.57 3.36 -13.87
C HIS A 204 8.46 4.33 -12.68
N PRO A 205 9.56 4.55 -11.93
CA PRO A 205 9.56 5.44 -10.76
C PRO A 205 9.05 6.84 -11.04
N LEU A 206 9.34 7.36 -12.24
CA LEU A 206 8.87 8.65 -12.70
C LEU A 206 8.58 8.62 -14.21
N GLU A 207 7.43 9.16 -14.58
CA GLU A 207 7.01 9.34 -15.97
C GLU A 207 6.64 10.81 -16.21
N VAL A 208 6.93 11.33 -17.40
CA VAL A 208 6.64 12.72 -17.78
C VAL A 208 5.91 12.73 -19.10
N ASP A 209 4.85 13.51 -19.18
CA ASP A 209 4.13 13.77 -20.42
C ASP A 209 3.69 15.24 -20.49
N THR A 210 3.40 15.71 -21.69
CA THR A 210 2.84 17.04 -21.92
C THR A 210 1.42 16.88 -22.42
N LEU A 211 0.47 17.40 -21.66
CA LEU A 211 -0.94 17.32 -21.98
C LEU A 211 -1.28 18.21 -23.18
N PRO A 212 -2.39 17.94 -23.91
CA PRO A 212 -2.76 18.70 -25.11
C PRO A 212 -2.94 20.22 -24.89
N ASP A 213 -3.23 20.60 -23.64
CA ASP A 213 -3.38 22.02 -23.26
C ASP A 213 -2.05 22.69 -22.86
N GLY A 214 -0.94 21.94 -22.89
CA GLY A 214 0.40 22.42 -22.56
C GLY A 214 0.76 22.30 -21.07
N ALA A 215 -0.07 21.68 -20.23
CA ALA A 215 0.33 21.34 -18.85
C ALA A 215 1.31 20.17 -18.86
N ILE A 216 2.31 20.21 -17.99
CA ILE A 216 3.24 19.10 -17.78
C ILE A 216 2.65 18.19 -16.72
N TRP A 217 2.55 16.92 -17.05
CA TRP A 217 2.14 15.88 -16.11
C TRP A 217 3.35 15.02 -15.74
N VAL A 218 3.61 14.94 -14.43
CA VAL A 218 4.70 14.14 -13.87
C VAL A 218 4.10 13.14 -12.89
N ARG A 219 4.13 11.86 -13.24
CA ARG A 219 3.73 10.78 -12.34
C ARG A 219 4.95 10.27 -11.59
N VAL A 220 4.88 10.29 -10.26
CA VAL A 220 5.89 9.71 -9.38
C VAL A 220 5.26 8.52 -8.68
N THR A 221 5.78 7.32 -8.91
CA THR A 221 5.30 6.06 -8.33
C THR A 221 6.20 5.55 -7.22
N SER A 222 7.46 5.98 -7.20
CA SER A 222 8.44 5.60 -6.18
C SER A 222 9.41 6.74 -5.89
N PHE A 223 9.68 6.96 -4.61
CA PHE A 223 10.68 7.92 -4.14
C PHE A 223 12.01 7.24 -3.76
N VAL A 224 12.12 5.92 -3.88
CA VAL A 224 13.33 5.17 -3.51
C VAL A 224 14.40 5.23 -4.59
N ASP A 225 14.00 5.40 -5.86
CA ASP A 225 14.96 5.47 -6.97
C ASP A 225 15.91 6.66 -6.78
N PRO A 226 17.23 6.42 -6.75
CA PRO A 226 18.22 7.49 -6.57
C PRO A 226 18.19 8.53 -7.71
N ASN A 227 17.63 8.18 -8.87
CA ASN A 227 17.54 9.09 -10.01
C ASN A 227 16.23 9.88 -10.06
N VAL A 228 15.26 9.63 -9.17
CA VAL A 228 13.95 10.30 -9.22
C VAL A 228 14.07 11.81 -9.13
N VAL A 229 14.99 12.30 -8.29
CA VAL A 229 15.24 13.76 -8.11
C VAL A 229 15.78 14.37 -9.39
N SER A 230 16.80 13.77 -10.01
CA SER A 230 17.40 14.28 -11.25
C SER A 230 16.46 14.17 -12.46
N GLN A 231 15.59 13.16 -12.48
CA GLN A 231 14.55 13.05 -13.52
C GLN A 231 13.49 14.15 -13.35
N PHE A 232 13.08 14.42 -12.12
CA PHE A 232 12.15 15.49 -11.81
C PHE A 232 12.75 16.87 -12.12
N ASP A 233 14.03 17.10 -11.79
CA ASP A 233 14.75 18.32 -12.14
C ASP A 233 14.76 18.56 -13.66
N ARG A 234 14.99 17.52 -14.47
CA ARG A 234 14.95 17.65 -15.94
C ARG A 234 13.56 18.04 -16.45
N ALA A 235 12.51 17.43 -15.88
CA ALA A 235 11.12 17.73 -16.24
C ALA A 235 10.77 19.20 -15.92
N ILE A 236 11.09 19.64 -14.71
CA ILE A 236 10.86 21.05 -14.30
C ILE A 236 11.74 22.01 -15.06
N GLY A 237 13.02 21.68 -15.28
CA GLY A 237 13.95 22.52 -16.03
C GLY A 237 13.47 22.78 -17.47
N ALA A 238 12.84 21.80 -18.11
CA ALA A 238 12.17 22.01 -19.39
C ALA A 238 11.02 23.03 -19.25
N ALA A 239 10.16 22.84 -18.23
CA ALA A 239 9.05 23.76 -17.94
C ALA A 239 9.49 25.21 -17.69
N VAL A 240 10.55 25.38 -16.90
CA VAL A 240 11.10 26.71 -16.58
C VAL A 240 11.68 27.39 -17.84
N ARG A 241 12.40 26.65 -18.69
CA ARG A 241 12.98 27.20 -19.93
C ARG A 241 11.93 27.61 -20.96
N GLU A 242 10.86 26.85 -21.08
CA GLU A 242 9.78 27.14 -22.05
C GLU A 242 8.85 28.27 -21.57
N GLY A 243 8.94 28.64 -20.28
CA GLY A 243 8.26 29.79 -19.69
C GLY A 243 6.74 29.77 -19.84
N PRO A 244 6.11 30.88 -20.28
CA PRO A 244 4.64 31.01 -20.32
C PRO A 244 3.90 30.06 -21.25
N ARG A 245 4.61 29.23 -22.03
CA ARG A 245 3.99 28.20 -22.88
C ARG A 245 3.42 27.04 -22.08
N HIS A 246 3.93 26.82 -20.86
CA HIS A 246 3.39 25.81 -19.97
C HIS A 246 2.27 26.38 -19.08
N ARG A 247 1.10 25.74 -19.12
CA ARG A 247 -0.06 26.16 -18.33
C ARG A 247 0.05 25.79 -16.85
N GLY A 248 0.91 24.84 -16.49
CA GLY A 248 1.08 24.40 -15.13
C GLY A 248 1.77 23.04 -15.04
N LEU A 249 1.99 22.59 -13.81
CA LEU A 249 2.57 21.31 -13.47
C LEU A 249 1.53 20.47 -12.69
N ILE A 250 1.31 19.24 -13.11
CA ILE A 250 0.52 18.27 -12.39
C ILE A 250 1.47 17.20 -11.86
N VAL A 251 1.58 17.09 -10.55
CA VAL A 251 2.33 16.00 -9.88
C VAL A 251 1.33 14.89 -9.52
N ASP A 252 1.43 13.76 -10.16
CA ASP A 252 0.53 12.62 -9.95
C ASP A 252 1.16 11.60 -9.01
N LEU A 253 0.63 11.53 -7.78
CA LEU A 253 1.04 10.61 -6.73
C LEU A 253 0.06 9.47 -6.51
N ARG A 254 -0.96 9.30 -7.36
CA ARG A 254 -2.04 8.32 -7.15
C ARG A 254 -1.54 6.87 -7.08
N GLU A 255 -0.41 6.57 -7.71
CA GLU A 255 0.21 5.25 -7.70
C GLU A 255 1.49 5.19 -6.83
N ALA A 256 1.79 6.26 -6.09
CA ALA A 256 2.93 6.30 -5.17
C ALA A 256 2.62 5.52 -3.89
N THR A 257 2.82 4.22 -3.96
CA THR A 257 2.55 3.30 -2.85
C THR A 257 3.64 3.38 -1.78
N TRP A 258 3.33 2.80 -0.63
CA TRP A 258 4.26 2.78 0.49
C TRP A 258 5.61 2.11 0.14
N THR A 259 6.70 2.74 0.58
CA THR A 259 8.07 2.24 0.51
C THR A 259 8.78 2.50 1.84
N VAL A 260 9.81 1.70 2.16
CA VAL A 260 10.57 1.82 3.42
C VAL A 260 11.37 3.12 3.46
N ASP A 261 11.94 3.51 2.31
CA ASP A 261 12.83 4.67 2.15
C ASP A 261 12.24 5.69 1.16
N GLY A 262 12.90 6.85 1.01
CA GLY A 262 12.56 7.84 -0.01
C GLY A 262 12.04 9.18 0.54
N ARG A 263 11.99 9.37 1.86
CA ARG A 263 11.58 10.64 2.48
C ARG A 263 12.45 11.81 2.02
N ASP A 264 13.76 11.65 2.00
CA ASP A 264 14.69 12.69 1.59
C ASP A 264 14.47 13.09 0.13
N ASN A 265 14.20 12.11 -0.74
CA ASN A 265 13.84 12.37 -2.13
C ASN A 265 12.50 13.10 -2.24
N SER A 266 11.50 12.77 -1.40
CA SER A 266 10.21 13.46 -1.41
C SER A 266 10.36 14.95 -1.07
N TYR A 267 11.15 15.28 -0.06
CA TYR A 267 11.47 16.65 0.31
C TYR A 267 12.37 17.33 -0.73
N ALA A 268 13.29 16.59 -1.34
CA ALA A 268 14.10 17.10 -2.44
C ALA A 268 13.24 17.49 -3.65
N LEU A 269 12.25 16.68 -4.03
CA LEU A 269 11.29 17.04 -5.07
C LEU A 269 10.48 18.28 -4.68
N LEU A 270 9.98 18.33 -3.45
CA LEU A 270 9.18 19.44 -2.97
C LEU A 270 9.98 20.76 -2.96
N SER A 271 11.27 20.70 -2.65
CA SER A 271 12.15 21.88 -2.66
C SER A 271 12.31 22.52 -4.04
N ARG A 272 11.98 21.80 -5.14
CA ARG A 272 11.93 22.35 -6.50
C ARG A 272 10.65 23.14 -6.77
N LEU A 273 9.68 23.05 -5.88
CA LEU A 273 8.37 23.69 -5.99
C LEU A 273 8.16 24.79 -4.95
N ILE A 274 8.92 24.77 -3.86
CA ILE A 274 8.82 25.70 -2.74
C ILE A 274 10.21 26.29 -2.44
N GLU A 275 10.36 27.62 -2.56
CA GLU A 275 11.62 28.32 -2.31
C GLU A 275 11.86 28.62 -0.83
N ARG A 276 10.80 28.65 -0.03
CA ARG A 276 10.87 28.94 1.41
C ARG A 276 10.98 27.66 2.23
N PRO A 277 11.55 27.74 3.44
CA PRO A 277 11.56 26.60 4.36
C PRO A 277 10.15 26.10 4.66
N PHE A 278 10.01 24.77 4.78
CA PHE A 278 8.76 24.10 5.12
C PHE A 278 8.94 23.09 6.25
N LEU A 279 7.85 22.73 6.92
CA LEU A 279 7.89 21.80 8.03
C LEU A 279 7.82 20.35 7.54
N SER A 280 8.66 19.49 8.12
CA SER A 280 8.54 18.04 7.98
C SER A 280 7.36 17.51 8.83
N ALA A 281 6.95 16.29 8.56
CA ALA A 281 6.01 15.57 9.44
C ALA A 281 6.60 15.38 10.85
N ARG A 282 5.72 15.35 11.86
CA ARG A 282 6.10 14.90 13.20
C ARG A 282 6.31 13.40 13.19
N GLN A 283 7.29 12.95 13.97
CA GLN A 283 7.54 11.52 14.14
C GLN A 283 7.08 11.09 15.53
N ARG A 284 6.56 9.89 15.61
CA ARG A 284 6.21 9.23 16.86
C ARG A 284 6.94 7.90 16.92
N MET A 285 7.67 7.68 18.02
CA MET A 285 8.48 6.48 18.19
C MET A 285 8.11 5.79 19.51
N PRO A 286 8.19 4.45 19.58
CA PRO A 286 8.04 3.74 20.84
C PRO A 286 9.07 4.20 21.87
N LEU A 287 8.68 4.20 23.15
CA LEU A 287 9.55 4.57 24.27
C LEU A 287 9.81 3.35 25.14
N TYR A 288 11.07 2.94 25.26
CA TYR A 288 11.53 1.80 26.06
C TYR A 288 12.18 2.27 27.36
N ARG A 289 11.37 2.77 28.30
CA ARG A 289 11.86 3.14 29.63
C ARG A 289 11.07 2.42 30.70
N PRO A 290 11.73 1.65 31.60
CA PRO A 290 11.04 0.91 32.66
C PRO A 290 10.29 1.80 33.64
N ASP A 291 10.74 3.04 33.80
CA ASP A 291 10.19 4.06 34.72
C ASP A 291 9.13 4.97 34.08
N SER A 292 8.81 4.76 32.81
CA SER A 292 7.86 5.61 32.07
C SER A 292 6.51 4.94 31.93
N THR A 293 5.46 5.71 32.16
CA THR A 293 4.07 5.32 31.86
C THR A 293 3.69 5.59 30.40
N SER A 294 4.49 6.40 29.70
CA SER A 294 4.30 6.68 28.27
C SER A 294 4.90 5.56 27.45
N LEU A 295 4.14 5.08 26.46
CA LEU A 295 4.59 4.04 25.53
C LEU A 295 5.29 4.61 24.29
N TRP A 296 5.33 5.92 24.14
CA TRP A 296 5.91 6.60 22.97
C TRP A 296 6.42 8.00 23.30
N VAL A 297 7.28 8.50 22.45
CA VAL A 297 7.73 9.90 22.40
C VAL A 297 7.41 10.49 21.03
N SER A 298 6.98 11.75 21.01
CA SER A 298 6.78 12.51 19.77
C SER A 298 7.91 13.51 19.59
N THR A 299 8.52 13.50 18.41
CA THR A 299 9.48 14.54 18.02
C THR A 299 8.74 15.72 17.40
N PRO A 300 9.22 16.96 17.58
CA PRO A 300 8.66 18.10 16.85
C PRO A 300 8.92 17.96 15.34
N SER A 301 8.13 18.69 14.55
CA SER A 301 8.44 18.85 13.13
C SER A 301 9.78 19.56 12.97
N GLY A 302 10.64 19.04 12.09
CA GLY A 302 11.86 19.71 11.67
C GLY A 302 11.58 20.76 10.59
N MET A 303 12.43 21.80 10.54
CA MET A 303 12.41 22.75 9.41
C MET A 303 13.28 22.21 8.29
N ILE A 304 12.70 22.00 7.12
CA ILE A 304 13.41 21.62 5.91
C ILE A 304 13.74 22.89 5.13
N TRP A 305 15.02 23.09 4.86
CA TRP A 305 15.52 24.20 4.08
C TRP A 305 15.76 23.73 2.66
N PRO A 306 15.09 24.31 1.64
CA PRO A 306 15.43 24.03 0.26
C PRO A 306 16.91 24.33 0.03
N PRO A 307 17.65 23.47 -0.69
CA PRO A 307 19.05 23.74 -0.98
C PRO A 307 19.19 25.05 -1.76
N PRO A 308 20.22 25.85 -1.46
CA PRO A 308 20.40 27.16 -2.08
C PRO A 308 20.78 27.09 -3.57
N THR A 309 21.21 25.92 -4.03
CA THR A 309 21.65 25.70 -5.42
C THR A 309 20.88 24.52 -6.00
N HIS A 310 19.94 24.80 -6.88
CA HIS A 310 19.39 23.85 -7.84
C HIS A 310 20.04 24.13 -9.20
N GLU A 311 20.10 23.12 -10.09
CA GLU A 311 20.46 23.34 -11.49
C GLU A 311 19.56 24.41 -12.15
N HIS A 312 18.34 24.54 -11.61
CA HIS A 312 17.34 25.49 -12.07
C HIS A 312 16.68 26.19 -10.88
N ALA A 313 16.18 27.42 -11.10
CA ALA A 313 15.30 28.07 -10.15
C ALA A 313 14.07 27.18 -9.85
N ALA A 314 13.52 27.33 -8.65
CA ALA A 314 12.30 26.61 -8.30
C ALA A 314 11.16 26.98 -9.28
N TYR A 315 10.32 26.01 -9.57
CA TYR A 315 9.16 26.22 -10.41
C TYR A 315 8.10 27.04 -9.66
N THR A 316 7.87 28.28 -10.11
CA THR A 316 6.94 29.23 -9.49
C THR A 316 5.55 29.24 -10.13
N GLY A 317 5.37 28.56 -11.27
CA GLY A 317 4.10 28.46 -11.98
C GLY A 317 3.03 27.68 -11.21
N PRO A 318 1.80 27.56 -11.74
CA PRO A 318 0.72 26.78 -11.13
C PRO A 318 1.12 25.31 -10.94
N VAL A 319 0.81 24.74 -9.76
CA VAL A 319 1.03 23.32 -9.46
C VAL A 319 -0.24 22.74 -8.85
N ALA A 320 -0.63 21.57 -9.33
CA ALA A 320 -1.65 20.73 -8.73
C ALA A 320 -1.06 19.35 -8.41
N VAL A 321 -1.57 18.71 -7.34
CA VAL A 321 -1.15 17.34 -6.96
C VAL A 321 -2.36 16.42 -7.01
N LEU A 322 -2.20 15.26 -7.67
CA LEU A 322 -3.20 14.21 -7.67
C LEU A 322 -2.82 13.14 -6.62
N MET A 323 -3.80 12.74 -5.83
CA MET A 323 -3.64 11.73 -4.78
C MET A 323 -4.76 10.69 -4.78
N SER A 324 -4.52 9.55 -4.17
CA SER A 324 -5.50 8.46 -4.04
C SER A 324 -5.32 7.72 -2.71
N PRO A 325 -6.20 6.77 -2.35
CA PRO A 325 -6.02 5.91 -1.18
C PRO A 325 -4.74 5.03 -1.21
N ARG A 326 -4.03 5.02 -2.32
CA ARG A 326 -2.73 4.33 -2.48
C ARG A 326 -1.54 5.24 -2.20
N THR A 327 -1.73 6.55 -2.26
CA THR A 327 -0.67 7.51 -1.94
C THR A 327 -0.26 7.35 -0.48
N ALA A 328 0.96 6.88 -0.23
CA ALA A 328 1.42 6.47 1.10
C ALA A 328 2.92 6.75 1.32
N GLY A 329 3.34 6.74 2.59
CA GLY A 329 4.73 6.89 2.99
C GLY A 329 5.37 8.20 2.52
N PRO A 330 6.52 8.18 1.80
CA PRO A 330 7.21 9.39 1.33
C PRO A 330 6.33 10.31 0.47
N ALA A 331 5.36 9.77 -0.26
CA ALA A 331 4.40 10.57 -1.02
C ALA A 331 3.49 11.39 -0.12
N GLU A 332 3.14 10.87 1.06
CA GLU A 332 2.37 11.62 2.05
C GLU A 332 3.22 12.65 2.79
N ASP A 333 4.50 12.37 3.04
CA ASP A 333 5.44 13.38 3.55
C ASP A 333 5.50 14.59 2.59
N PHE A 334 5.56 14.32 1.27
CA PHE A 334 5.45 15.37 0.24
C PHE A 334 4.11 16.11 0.33
N LEU A 335 2.97 15.39 0.39
CA LEU A 335 1.63 15.99 0.43
C LEU A 335 1.43 16.89 1.65
N VAL A 336 1.79 16.41 2.84
CA VAL A 336 1.65 17.18 4.10
C VAL A 336 2.41 18.49 4.01
N ALA A 337 3.67 18.46 3.55
CA ALA A 337 4.49 19.64 3.42
C ALA A 337 4.01 20.56 2.27
N PHE A 338 3.54 20.01 1.15
CA PHE A 338 2.96 20.75 0.03
C PHE A 338 1.70 21.53 0.46
N GLN A 339 0.79 20.88 1.18
CA GLN A 339 -0.43 21.50 1.70
C GLN A 339 -0.13 22.55 2.77
N ALA A 340 0.73 22.22 3.73
CA ALA A 340 1.16 23.16 4.78
C ALA A 340 1.87 24.40 4.18
N GLY A 341 2.60 24.23 3.09
CA GLY A 341 3.23 25.29 2.34
C GLY A 341 2.25 26.15 1.51
N GLY A 342 1.00 25.73 1.35
CA GLY A 342 0.01 26.43 0.53
C GLY A 342 0.42 26.56 -0.94
N ARG A 343 1.17 25.57 -1.47
CA ARG A 343 1.79 25.68 -2.79
C ARG A 343 0.80 25.53 -3.94
N GLY A 344 -0.28 24.83 -3.73
CA GLY A 344 -1.33 24.61 -4.74
C GLY A 344 -2.42 23.66 -4.27
N PRO A 345 -3.42 23.41 -5.10
CA PRO A 345 -4.51 22.47 -4.77
C PRO A 345 -4.08 21.01 -4.87
N THR A 346 -4.78 20.16 -4.10
CA THR A 346 -4.71 18.70 -4.20
C THR A 346 -6.05 18.17 -4.66
N PHE A 347 -6.05 17.13 -5.51
CA PHE A 347 -7.26 16.52 -6.07
C PHE A 347 -7.25 15.01 -5.91
N GLY A 348 -8.41 14.41 -5.77
CA GLY A 348 -8.62 12.97 -5.66
C GLY A 348 -9.24 12.57 -4.33
N GLU A 349 -9.17 11.29 -4.01
CA GLU A 349 -9.61 10.74 -2.73
C GLU A 349 -8.50 10.88 -1.68
N SER A 350 -8.86 10.81 -0.39
CA SER A 350 -7.90 10.87 0.71
C SER A 350 -6.77 9.86 0.54
N SER A 351 -5.53 10.29 0.86
CA SER A 351 -4.35 9.42 0.88
C SER A 351 -4.46 8.31 1.93
N ALA A 352 -3.49 7.42 1.98
CA ALA A 352 -3.53 6.23 2.84
C ALA A 352 -3.51 6.54 4.36
N GLY A 353 -3.08 7.74 4.76
CA GLY A 353 -2.93 8.08 6.18
C GLY A 353 -1.73 7.36 6.84
N SER A 354 -0.68 7.11 6.09
CA SER A 354 0.43 6.22 6.47
C SER A 354 1.77 6.84 6.12
N THR A 355 2.12 7.95 6.83
CA THR A 355 3.38 8.71 6.67
C THR A 355 4.43 8.02 7.49
N GLY A 356 4.93 7.22 7.80
CA GLY A 356 5.95 6.74 8.73
C GLY A 356 7.03 5.94 8.01
N GLN A 357 8.15 5.79 8.67
CA GLN A 357 9.12 4.77 8.32
C GLN A 357 8.88 3.56 9.22
N THR A 358 8.89 2.37 8.66
CA THR A 358 9.01 1.15 9.46
C THR A 358 10.49 0.92 9.73
N ASP A 359 10.85 0.65 10.95
CA ASP A 359 12.08 -0.10 11.22
C ASP A 359 11.90 -1.47 10.58
N GLY A 360 12.92 -1.91 9.84
CA GLY A 360 12.87 -3.10 9.00
C GLY A 360 12.16 -4.28 9.65
N GLY A 361 11.22 -4.90 8.93
CA GLY A 361 10.27 -5.85 9.47
C GLY A 361 10.91 -7.03 10.19
N CYS A 362 10.48 -7.30 11.41
CA CYS A 362 10.87 -8.49 12.14
C CYS A 362 10.25 -9.73 11.47
N ARG A 363 11.09 -10.63 10.97
CA ARG A 363 10.64 -11.96 10.52
C ARG A 363 10.50 -12.85 11.73
N VAL A 364 9.28 -13.25 12.04
CA VAL A 364 8.95 -14.15 13.17
C VAL A 364 9.52 -15.56 13.02
N ALA A 365 10.45 -15.79 12.09
CA ALA A 365 11.24 -17.00 11.99
C ALA A 365 12.72 -16.65 11.85
N GLY A 366 13.39 -16.37 12.96
CA GLY A 366 14.85 -16.32 13.08
C GLY A 366 15.54 -15.14 12.37
N SER A 367 15.96 -14.20 13.18
CA SER A 367 16.78 -13.02 12.93
C SER A 367 16.04 -11.74 12.56
N CYS A 368 15.98 -10.80 13.52
CA CYS A 368 15.90 -9.38 13.26
C CYS A 368 17.25 -8.96 12.66
N GLY A 369 17.27 -8.40 11.46
CA GLY A 369 18.43 -7.79 10.83
C GLY A 369 18.25 -6.31 10.74
#